data_c44122d81f381ca63aeb2edb2a6b8afc
#
_entry.id   c44122d81f381ca63aeb2edb2a6b8afc
#
_cell.length_a   1.000
_cell.length_b   1.000
_cell.length_c   1.000
_cell.angle_alpha   90.00
_cell.angle_beta   90.00
_cell.angle_gamma   90.00
#
_symmetry.space_group_name_H-M   'P 1'
#
loop_
_entity.id
_entity.type
_entity.pdbx_description
1 polymer ?
#
loop_
_entity_poly.entity_id
_entity_poly.type
_entity_poly.pdbx_seq_one_letter_code
_entity_poly.pdbx_strand_id
1 'polypeptide(L)' 'KGVLFDGDPCPICAIPWPVTVGEQKVGAITSAIWSPRLKSNIGLSMVDRNFWHQGQQVVVHLPKGIISNGKIVDTPFKG' A
#
# COMPACT_ATOMS: atom_id res chain seq x y z
N LYS A 1 2.61 8.57 -3.83
CA LYS A 1 3.16 8.08 -2.55
C LYS A 1 3.36 6.57 -2.55
N GLY A 2 4.24 6.10 -1.73
CA GLY A 2 4.45 4.68 -1.52
C GLY A 2 3.69 4.17 -0.31
N VAL A 3 3.39 2.88 -0.31
CA VAL A 3 2.78 2.20 0.83
C VAL A 3 3.60 0.95 1.11
N LEU A 4 4.04 0.79 2.36
CA LEU A 4 4.58 -0.47 2.85
C LEU A 4 3.45 -1.21 3.53
N PHE A 5 3.21 -2.47 3.17
CA PHE A 5 2.15 -3.23 3.80
C PHE A 5 2.60 -4.66 4.10
N ASP A 6 2.03 -5.20 5.17
CA ASP A 6 2.40 -6.49 5.73
C ASP A 6 1.79 -7.65 4.96
N GLY A 7 2.15 -8.85 5.39
CA GLY A 7 1.58 -10.09 4.87
C GLY A 7 2.56 -10.84 3.97
N ASP A 8 2.05 -11.90 3.36
CA ASP A 8 2.84 -12.69 2.43
C ASP A 8 3.16 -11.87 1.17
N PRO A 9 4.17 -12.28 0.38
CA PRO A 9 4.45 -11.61 -0.88
C PRO A 9 3.18 -11.44 -1.71
N CYS A 10 2.93 -10.19 -2.14
CA CYS A 10 1.70 -9.87 -2.83
C CYS A 10 1.69 -10.41 -4.26
N PRO A 11 0.50 -10.70 -4.82
CA PRO A 11 0.38 -11.05 -6.24
C PRO A 11 0.63 -9.82 -7.11
N ILE A 12 0.68 -10.05 -8.42
CA ILE A 12 0.80 -8.97 -9.40
C ILE A 12 -0.43 -8.06 -9.27
N CYS A 13 -0.19 -6.76 -9.18
CA CYS A 13 -1.26 -5.77 -9.10
C CYS A 13 -1.78 -5.46 -10.50
N ALA A 14 -2.73 -6.28 -10.97
CA ALA A 14 -3.30 -6.14 -12.31
C ALA A 14 -4.40 -5.07 -12.35
N ILE A 15 -5.07 -4.84 -11.23
CA ILE A 15 -6.10 -3.81 -11.08
C ILE A 15 -5.77 -3.01 -9.81
N PRO A 16 -6.19 -1.74 -9.73
CA PRO A 16 -5.91 -0.96 -8.52
C PRO A 16 -6.54 -1.59 -7.28
N TRP A 17 -5.77 -1.63 -6.19
CA TRP A 17 -6.25 -2.15 -4.91
C TRP A 17 -6.62 -0.97 -4.01
N PRO A 18 -7.86 -0.91 -3.48
CA PRO A 18 -8.27 0.19 -2.61
C PRO A 18 -7.40 0.30 -1.37
N VAL A 19 -7.13 1.54 -0.96
CA VAL A 19 -6.44 1.85 0.29
C VAL A 19 -7.40 2.68 1.13
N THR A 20 -7.61 2.28 2.38
CA THR A 20 -8.57 2.93 3.26
C THR A 20 -7.93 3.36 4.57
N VAL A 21 -8.53 4.39 5.18
CA VAL A 21 -8.27 4.79 6.56
C VAL A 21 -9.62 4.71 7.27
N GLY A 22 -9.74 3.79 8.22
CA GLY A 22 -11.04 3.48 8.77
C GLY A 22 -11.97 2.95 7.69
N GLU A 23 -13.12 3.60 7.51
CA GLU A 23 -14.08 3.23 6.47
C GLU A 23 -13.97 4.09 5.21
N GLN A 24 -13.02 5.02 5.18
CA GLN A 24 -12.87 5.96 4.07
C GLN A 24 -11.81 5.47 3.10
N LYS A 25 -12.18 5.37 1.82
CA LYS A 25 -11.21 5.11 0.77
C LYS A 25 -10.40 6.38 0.51
N VAL A 26 -9.08 6.27 0.68
CA VAL A 26 -8.19 7.42 0.53
C VAL A 26 -7.26 7.31 -0.66
N GLY A 27 -7.23 6.16 -1.32
CA GLY A 27 -6.39 5.97 -2.49
C GLY A 27 -6.47 4.56 -3.05
N ALA A 28 -5.51 4.24 -3.90
CA ALA A 28 -5.42 2.92 -4.49
C ALA A 28 -3.97 2.59 -4.84
N ILE A 29 -3.60 1.33 -4.65
CA ILE A 29 -2.31 0.79 -5.10
C ILE A 29 -2.41 0.55 -6.60
N THR A 30 -1.50 1.12 -7.37
CA THR A 30 -1.49 0.94 -8.83
C THR A 30 -0.38 0.01 -9.28
N SER A 31 0.63 -0.21 -8.44
CA SER A 31 1.72 -1.14 -8.74
C SER A 31 2.27 -1.64 -7.41
N ALA A 32 2.56 -2.92 -7.31
CA ALA A 32 3.05 -3.50 -6.07
C ALA A 32 4.07 -4.60 -6.35
N ILE A 33 5.03 -4.74 -5.43
CA ILE A 33 6.07 -5.76 -5.50
C ILE A 33 6.51 -6.13 -4.08
N TRP A 34 6.90 -7.38 -3.90
CA TRP A 34 7.53 -7.83 -2.66
C TRP A 34 8.99 -7.40 -2.61
N SER A 35 9.41 -6.82 -1.49
CA SER A 35 10.81 -6.45 -1.27
C SER A 35 11.44 -7.40 -0.25
N PRO A 36 12.32 -8.33 -0.68
CA PRO A 36 13.02 -9.22 0.26
C PRO A 36 13.88 -8.43 1.25
N ARG A 37 14.45 -7.32 0.80
CA ARG A 37 15.31 -6.49 1.63
C ARG A 37 14.54 -5.86 2.79
N LEU A 38 13.35 -5.37 2.54
CA LEU A 38 12.50 -4.75 3.56
C LEU A 38 11.59 -5.76 4.24
N LYS A 39 11.51 -6.98 3.71
CA LYS A 39 10.59 -8.03 4.16
C LYS A 39 9.16 -7.51 4.24
N SER A 40 8.79 -6.70 3.25
CA SER A 40 7.48 -6.08 3.15
C SER A 40 7.07 -5.93 1.70
N ASN A 41 5.77 -5.82 1.49
CA ASN A 41 5.25 -5.45 0.18
C ASN A 41 5.38 -3.94 0.02
N ILE A 42 5.76 -3.51 -1.17
CA ILE A 42 5.85 -2.09 -1.52
C ILE A 42 4.83 -1.81 -2.60
N GLY A 43 3.98 -0.82 -2.38
CA GLY A 43 3.04 -0.36 -3.39
C GLY A 43 3.28 1.08 -3.77
N LEU A 44 3.15 1.38 -5.07
CA LEU A 44 3.00 2.75 -5.52
C LEU A 44 1.51 3.06 -5.53
N SER A 45 1.14 4.19 -4.97
CA SER A 45 -0.27 4.51 -4.80
C SER A 45 -0.57 5.95 -5.11
N MET A 46 -1.79 6.17 -5.58
CA MET A 46 -2.40 7.49 -5.62
C MET A 46 -3.20 7.64 -4.35
N VAL A 47 -2.85 8.61 -3.51
CA VAL A 47 -3.44 8.81 -2.20
C VAL A 47 -3.96 10.23 -2.09
N ASP A 48 -5.13 10.40 -1.48
CA ASP A 48 -5.69 11.71 -1.19
C ASP A 48 -4.68 12.55 -0.42
N ARG A 49 -4.50 13.80 -0.84
CA ARG A 49 -3.51 14.71 -0.26
C ARG A 49 -3.70 14.88 1.25
N ASN A 50 -4.91 14.79 1.75
CA ASN A 50 -5.20 14.90 3.18
C ASN A 50 -4.62 13.76 4.00
N PHE A 51 -4.18 12.66 3.35
CA PHE A 51 -3.63 11.48 4.00
C PHE A 51 -2.18 11.21 3.59
N TRP A 52 -1.46 12.25 3.15
CA TRP A 52 -0.09 12.13 2.65
C TRP A 52 0.98 12.14 3.75
N HIS A 53 0.62 11.89 4.98
CA HIS A 53 1.61 11.90 6.08
C HIS A 53 2.46 10.65 6.03
N GLN A 54 3.78 10.83 6.09
CA GLN A 54 4.66 9.68 6.24
C GLN A 54 4.32 8.97 7.55
N GLY A 55 4.16 7.66 7.48
CA GLY A 55 3.76 6.86 8.64
C GLY A 55 2.27 6.78 8.88
N GLN A 56 1.43 7.45 8.07
CA GLN A 56 -0.02 7.32 8.15
C GLN A 56 -0.41 5.85 7.97
N GLN A 57 -1.10 5.29 8.96
CA GLN A 57 -1.56 3.91 8.90
C GLN A 57 -2.74 3.78 7.96
N VAL A 58 -2.69 2.78 7.10
CA VAL A 58 -3.73 2.51 6.12
C VAL A 58 -4.01 1.02 6.06
N VAL A 59 -5.12 0.66 5.41
CA VAL A 59 -5.46 -0.73 5.13
C VAL A 59 -5.49 -0.90 3.61
N VAL A 60 -4.78 -1.91 3.12
CA VAL A 60 -4.75 -2.24 1.69
C VAL A 60 -5.68 -3.41 1.45
N HIS A 61 -6.59 -3.27 0.49
CA HIS A 61 -7.58 -4.30 0.14
C HIS A 61 -7.11 -5.06 -1.09
N LEU A 62 -6.51 -6.21 -0.86
CA LEU A 62 -6.03 -7.09 -1.92
C LEU A 62 -7.17 -7.93 -2.50
N PRO A 63 -6.91 -8.62 -3.66
CA PRO A 63 -7.91 -9.53 -4.22
C PRO A 63 -8.30 -10.65 -3.24
N LYS A 64 -9.45 -11.25 -3.48
CA LYS A 64 -9.99 -12.39 -2.71
C LYS A 64 -10.31 -12.05 -1.26
N GLY A 65 -10.61 -10.79 -0.98
CA GLY A 65 -10.98 -10.37 0.37
C GLY A 65 -9.84 -10.31 1.37
N ILE A 66 -8.61 -10.40 0.91
CA ILE A 66 -7.43 -10.27 1.77
C ILE A 66 -7.22 -8.79 2.10
N ILE A 67 -6.98 -8.50 3.37
CA ILE A 67 -6.63 -7.14 3.78
C ILE A 67 -5.28 -7.16 4.50
N SER A 68 -4.52 -6.09 4.33
CA SER A 68 -3.21 -5.95 4.96
C SER A 68 -3.07 -4.56 5.57
N ASN A 69 -2.46 -4.51 6.75
CA ASN A 69 -2.11 -3.23 7.36
C ASN A 69 -0.86 -2.68 6.69
N GLY A 70 -0.84 -1.38 6.49
CA GLY A 70 0.29 -0.72 5.87
C GLY A 70 0.45 0.69 6.37
N LYS A 71 1.43 1.37 5.81
CA LYS A 71 1.68 2.78 6.13
C LYS A 71 2.18 3.53 4.91
N ILE A 72 1.87 4.82 4.87
CA ILE A 72 2.34 5.71 3.82
C ILE A 72 3.82 6.00 4.06
N VAL A 73 4.60 5.94 2.98
CA VAL A 73 6.03 6.30 3.02
C VAL A 73 6.35 7.16 1.81
N ASP A 74 7.45 7.88 1.89
CA ASP A 74 7.90 8.67 0.76
C ASP A 74 8.52 7.77 -0.32
N THR A 75 8.34 8.18 -1.56
CA THR A 75 9.02 7.59 -2.70
C THR A 75 10.16 8.53 -3.14
N PRO A 76 11.18 8.01 -3.86
CA PRO A 76 11.37 6.62 -4.28
C PRO A 76 11.85 5.73 -3.16
N PHE A 77 11.57 4.44 -3.31
CA PHE A 77 12.10 3.45 -2.39
C PHE A 77 13.57 3.24 -2.68
N LYS A 78 14.38 3.22 -1.63
CA LYS A 78 15.78 2.87 -1.73
C LYS A 78 15.93 1.48 -1.11
N GLY A 79 15.95 0.51 -1.97
CA GLY A 79 15.96 -0.83 -1.44
C GLY A 79 16.84 -1.75 -2.15
#